data_4e564f80f48f7f1b6ab18b502f00ff8a
#
_entry.id   4e564f80f48f7f1b6ab18b502f00ff8a
#
_cell.length_a   1.000
_cell.length_b   1.000
_cell.length_c   1.000
_cell.angle_alpha   90.00
_cell.angle_beta   90.00
_cell.angle_gamma   90.00
#
_symmetry.space_group_name_H-M   'P 1'
#
loop_
_entity.id
_entity.type
_entity.pdbx_description
1 polymer ?
#
loop_
_entity_poly.entity_id
_entity_poly.type
_entity_poly.pdbx_seq_one_letter_code
_entity_poly.pdbx_strand_id
1 'polypeptide(L)'
;QQMITAESIVGLAGMRPILDSERSATDTYAKNASTEYDLMCRAMEQVFDIEQTQQVIENTENINSVWALAEYGGQPAITVLAAPSTEPDKRRANTADTFLFWQDKKAAGTGKRILIVTSQIYVPYQQLEAVRILGMQYGHSVETIGFPREWSGNMSGLQTAANYLQEIRSVLQSMKKLL
;
A
#
# COMPACT_ATOMS: atom_id res chain seq x y z
N GLN A 1 -4.63 -25.00 -12.55
CA GLN A 1 -4.47 -23.64 -12.02
C GLN A 1 -4.12 -23.77 -10.54
N GLN A 2 -2.92 -23.34 -10.14
CA GLN A 2 -2.50 -23.40 -8.74
C GLN A 2 -3.17 -22.23 -8.01
N MET A 3 -4.04 -22.51 -7.04
CA MET A 3 -4.63 -21.47 -6.19
C MET A 3 -3.60 -21.04 -5.13
N ILE A 4 -3.38 -19.74 -5.03
CA ILE A 4 -2.61 -19.17 -3.91
C ILE A 4 -3.57 -19.02 -2.75
N THR A 5 -3.27 -19.67 -1.63
CA THR A 5 -4.00 -19.47 -0.37
C THR A 5 -3.24 -18.46 0.48
N ALA A 6 -3.93 -17.43 0.95
CA ALA A 6 -3.38 -16.44 1.87
C ALA A 6 -4.09 -16.55 3.23
N GLU A 7 -3.35 -16.42 4.32
CA GLU A 7 -3.91 -16.31 5.68
C GLU A 7 -4.54 -14.93 5.90
N SER A 8 -3.95 -13.90 5.29
CA SER A 8 -4.46 -12.54 5.36
C SER A 8 -4.15 -11.77 4.07
N ILE A 9 -4.99 -10.79 3.77
CA ILE A 9 -4.84 -9.83 2.68
C ILE A 9 -4.80 -8.43 3.29
N VAL A 10 -3.83 -7.62 2.91
CA VAL A 10 -3.67 -6.27 3.45
C VAL A 10 -3.62 -5.25 2.33
N GLY A 11 -4.60 -4.35 2.29
CA GLY A 11 -4.59 -3.17 1.44
C GLY A 11 -3.72 -2.09 2.09
N LEU A 12 -2.63 -1.72 1.43
CA LEU A 12 -1.75 -0.65 1.88
C LEU A 12 -2.07 0.64 1.12
N ALA A 13 -2.44 1.68 1.84
CA ALA A 13 -2.85 2.95 1.27
C ALA A 13 -2.15 4.12 1.97
N GLY A 14 -2.41 5.34 1.51
CA GLY A 14 -2.02 6.58 2.18
C GLY A 14 -3.24 7.41 2.57
N MET A 15 -3.03 8.37 3.47
CA MET A 15 -4.04 9.40 3.78
C MET A 15 -4.02 10.55 2.77
N ARG A 16 -3.37 10.37 1.62
CA ARG A 16 -3.33 11.38 0.55
C ARG A 16 -4.74 11.65 0.02
N PRO A 17 -5.16 12.92 -0.05
CA PRO A 17 -6.40 13.27 -0.73
C PRO A 17 -6.39 12.88 -2.22
N ILE A 18 -7.54 12.44 -2.71
CA ILE A 18 -7.75 12.18 -4.14
C ILE A 18 -7.77 13.52 -4.86
N LEU A 19 -6.94 13.66 -5.90
CA LEU A 19 -6.85 14.87 -6.71
C LEU A 19 -8.04 14.99 -7.65
N ASP A 20 -8.43 16.22 -7.99
CA ASP A 20 -9.53 16.48 -8.93
C ASP A 20 -9.32 15.81 -10.29
N SER A 21 -8.06 15.73 -10.75
CA SER A 21 -7.69 15.03 -11.99
C SER A 21 -7.89 13.51 -11.93
N GLU A 22 -8.01 12.93 -10.74
CA GLU A 22 -8.22 11.50 -10.51
C GLU A 22 -9.71 11.16 -10.34
N ARG A 23 -10.56 12.16 -10.05
CA ARG A 23 -11.99 11.97 -9.75
C ARG A 23 -12.74 11.21 -10.83
N SER A 24 -12.51 11.52 -12.11
CA SER A 24 -13.20 10.84 -13.21
C SER A 24 -12.99 9.34 -13.25
N ALA A 25 -11.83 8.87 -12.77
CA ALA A 25 -11.52 7.45 -12.67
C ALA A 25 -11.99 6.85 -11.34
N THR A 26 -11.75 7.53 -10.22
CA THR A 26 -12.05 7.01 -8.89
C THR A 26 -13.54 7.00 -8.56
N ASP A 27 -14.31 7.98 -9.00
CA ASP A 27 -15.75 8.08 -8.72
C ASP A 27 -16.56 6.96 -9.40
N THR A 28 -15.99 6.29 -10.39
CA THR A 28 -16.60 5.12 -11.02
C THR A 28 -16.65 3.94 -10.05
N TYR A 29 -15.65 3.82 -9.16
CA TYR A 29 -15.51 2.70 -8.23
C TYR A 29 -15.87 3.08 -6.80
N ALA A 30 -15.55 4.31 -6.38
CA ALA A 30 -15.69 4.75 -5.01
C ALA A 30 -16.17 6.21 -4.94
N LYS A 31 -17.41 6.43 -5.34
CA LYS A 31 -18.05 7.75 -5.25
C LYS A 31 -17.96 8.27 -3.81
N ASN A 32 -17.51 9.49 -3.63
CA ASN A 32 -17.29 10.17 -2.35
C ASN A 32 -16.06 9.68 -1.53
N ALA A 33 -15.18 8.86 -2.08
CA ALA A 33 -13.89 8.64 -1.45
C ALA A 33 -13.10 9.96 -1.40
N SER A 34 -12.58 10.33 -0.23
CA SER A 34 -11.82 11.56 -0.03
C SER A 34 -10.31 11.32 -0.06
N THR A 35 -9.88 10.13 0.30
CA THR A 35 -8.48 9.73 0.39
C THR A 35 -8.19 8.43 -0.36
N GLU A 36 -6.90 8.14 -0.61
CA GLU A 36 -6.48 6.83 -1.11
C GLU A 36 -6.90 5.69 -0.17
N TYR A 37 -6.93 5.94 1.14
CA TYR A 37 -7.41 4.98 2.13
C TYR A 37 -8.90 4.65 1.92
N ASP A 38 -9.76 5.66 1.76
CA ASP A 38 -11.19 5.43 1.50
C ASP A 38 -11.39 4.64 0.20
N LEU A 39 -10.60 4.98 -0.84
CA LEU A 39 -10.64 4.27 -2.12
C LEU A 39 -10.28 2.80 -1.96
N MET A 40 -9.21 2.51 -1.19
CA MET A 40 -8.77 1.13 -0.92
C MET A 40 -9.82 0.36 -0.11
N CYS A 41 -10.43 0.97 0.91
CA CYS A 41 -11.52 0.36 1.67
C CYS A 41 -12.68 -0.06 0.74
N ARG A 42 -13.13 0.86 -0.11
CA ARG A 42 -14.21 0.58 -1.07
C ARG A 42 -13.84 -0.51 -2.08
N ALA A 43 -12.60 -0.51 -2.55
CA ALA A 43 -12.11 -1.55 -3.46
C ALA A 43 -12.15 -2.94 -2.80
N MET A 44 -11.71 -3.06 -1.55
CA MET A 44 -11.77 -4.32 -0.81
C MET A 44 -13.20 -4.79 -0.56
N GLU A 45 -14.09 -3.89 -0.14
CA GLU A 45 -15.51 -4.19 0.03
C GLU A 45 -16.14 -4.75 -1.24
N GLN A 46 -15.87 -4.14 -2.38
CA GLN A 46 -16.45 -4.55 -3.67
C GLN A 46 -15.85 -5.84 -4.21
N VAL A 47 -14.53 -6.00 -4.14
CA VAL A 47 -13.83 -7.15 -4.72
C VAL A 47 -14.11 -8.44 -3.93
N PHE A 48 -14.20 -8.32 -2.62
CA PHE A 48 -14.35 -9.48 -1.73
C PHE A 48 -15.78 -9.67 -1.21
N ASP A 49 -16.71 -8.76 -1.56
CA ASP A 49 -18.10 -8.77 -1.08
C ASP A 49 -18.17 -8.86 0.46
N ILE A 50 -17.46 -7.95 1.13
CA ILE A 50 -17.28 -7.93 2.58
C ILE A 50 -17.73 -6.60 3.17
N GLU A 51 -18.13 -6.64 4.44
CA GLU A 51 -18.46 -5.46 5.20
C GLU A 51 -17.39 -5.17 6.25
N GLN A 52 -17.14 -3.89 6.48
CA GLN A 52 -16.22 -3.42 7.50
C GLN A 52 -16.76 -3.74 8.89
N THR A 53 -15.93 -4.42 9.70
CA THR A 53 -16.30 -4.79 11.08
C THR A 53 -15.79 -3.79 12.11
N GLN A 54 -14.62 -3.18 11.83
CA GLN A 54 -13.99 -2.20 12.72
C GLN A 54 -13.24 -1.17 11.90
N GLN A 55 -13.26 0.08 12.36
CA GLN A 55 -12.41 1.14 11.84
C GLN A 55 -11.84 1.98 12.98
N VAL A 56 -10.58 2.33 12.84
CA VAL A 56 -9.88 3.29 13.70
C VAL A 56 -9.23 4.32 12.80
N ILE A 57 -9.49 5.59 13.05
CA ILE A 57 -8.80 6.72 12.41
C ILE A 57 -8.27 7.60 13.53
N GLU A 58 -6.96 7.72 13.63
CA GLU A 58 -6.32 8.63 14.55
C GLU A 58 -5.96 9.93 13.85
N ASN A 59 -6.75 10.96 14.13
CA ASN A 59 -6.54 12.29 13.58
C ASN A 59 -5.60 13.07 14.48
N THR A 60 -4.66 13.77 13.86
CA THR A 60 -3.71 14.66 14.51
C THR A 60 -3.72 16.01 13.79
N GLU A 61 -3.14 17.05 14.39
CA GLU A 61 -3.02 18.36 13.74
C GLU A 61 -2.17 18.29 12.47
N ASN A 62 -1.14 17.42 12.46
CA ASN A 62 -0.31 17.20 11.28
C ASN A 62 -0.88 16.06 10.43
N ILE A 63 -1.39 16.39 9.25
CA ILE A 63 -1.98 15.42 8.31
C ILE A 63 -1.05 14.23 7.99
N ASN A 64 0.26 14.45 8.01
CA ASN A 64 1.23 13.37 7.76
C ASN A 64 1.39 12.41 8.95
N SER A 65 0.86 12.75 10.12
CA SER A 65 0.83 11.88 11.31
C SER A 65 -0.48 11.10 11.41
N VAL A 66 -1.46 11.40 10.59
CA VAL A 66 -2.74 10.68 10.55
C VAL A 66 -2.52 9.25 10.09
N TRP A 67 -3.11 8.30 10.79
CA TRP A 67 -3.16 6.91 10.37
C TRP A 67 -4.57 6.34 10.45
N ALA A 68 -4.82 5.30 9.70
CA ALA A 68 -6.11 4.63 9.68
C ALA A 68 -5.95 3.11 9.53
N LEU A 69 -6.90 2.37 10.09
CA LEU A 69 -6.98 0.93 9.99
C LEU A 69 -8.45 0.52 9.92
N ALA A 70 -8.80 -0.29 8.92
CA ALA A 70 -10.08 -0.96 8.81
C ALA A 70 -9.87 -2.48 8.82
N GLU A 71 -10.71 -3.18 9.55
CA GLU A 71 -10.74 -4.64 9.61
C GLU A 71 -12.05 -5.16 9.04
N TYR A 72 -11.95 -6.28 8.36
CA TYR A 72 -13.07 -6.96 7.72
C TYR A 72 -13.12 -8.41 8.20
N GLY A 73 -14.32 -8.90 8.44
CA GLY A 73 -14.54 -10.30 8.77
C GLY A 73 -14.23 -11.22 7.61
N GLY A 74 -14.02 -12.50 7.91
CA GLY A 74 -13.89 -13.53 6.88
C GLY A 74 -12.55 -14.30 6.92
N GLN A 75 -12.40 -15.19 5.96
CA GLN A 75 -11.16 -15.92 5.70
C GLN A 75 -10.88 -15.91 4.19
N PRO A 76 -9.74 -15.36 3.77
CA PRO A 76 -8.65 -14.78 4.58
C PRO A 76 -9.09 -13.53 5.37
N ALA A 77 -8.39 -13.24 6.46
CA ALA A 77 -8.58 -11.99 7.18
C ALA A 77 -8.16 -10.81 6.29
N ILE A 78 -9.02 -9.80 6.15
CA ILE A 78 -8.75 -8.64 5.30
C ILE A 78 -8.60 -7.40 6.18
N THR A 79 -7.60 -6.59 5.88
CA THR A 79 -7.31 -5.33 6.56
C THR A 79 -6.93 -4.27 5.54
N VAL A 80 -7.37 -3.03 5.74
CA VAL A 80 -6.84 -1.86 5.03
C VAL A 80 -6.17 -0.95 6.03
N LEU A 81 -4.98 -0.47 5.72
CA LEU A 81 -4.27 0.45 6.58
C LEU A 81 -3.60 1.59 5.81
N ALA A 82 -3.57 2.75 6.45
CA ALA A 82 -2.80 3.90 6.02
C ALA A 82 -1.84 4.30 7.14
N ALA A 83 -0.55 4.32 6.83
CA ALA A 83 0.50 4.61 7.79
C ALA A 83 0.72 6.11 8.00
N PRO A 84 1.10 6.53 9.21
CA PRO A 84 1.65 7.86 9.42
C PRO A 84 3.08 7.93 8.88
N SER A 85 3.58 9.13 8.62
CA SER A 85 4.99 9.35 8.30
C SER A 85 5.85 9.22 9.56
N THR A 86 7.03 8.65 9.43
CA THR A 86 8.07 8.69 10.48
C THR A 86 8.75 10.06 10.57
N GLU A 87 8.54 10.94 9.59
CA GLU A 87 9.04 12.32 9.55
C GLU A 87 7.92 13.29 9.13
N PRO A 88 6.85 13.43 9.93
CA PRO A 88 5.62 14.10 9.49
C PRO A 88 5.81 15.58 9.16
N ASP A 89 6.78 16.26 9.78
CA ASP A 89 7.08 17.66 9.50
C ASP A 89 7.83 17.87 8.18
N LYS A 90 8.38 16.81 7.59
CA LYS A 90 9.18 16.90 6.36
C LYS A 90 8.48 16.32 5.14
N ARG A 91 7.67 15.29 5.33
CA ARG A 91 7.10 14.51 4.24
C ARG A 91 5.87 13.71 4.66
N ARG A 92 5.08 13.31 3.69
CA ARG A 92 4.04 12.29 3.87
C ARG A 92 4.67 10.90 4.06
N ALA A 93 3.87 9.94 4.53
CA ALA A 93 4.26 8.53 4.59
C ALA A 93 4.70 8.00 3.22
N ASN A 94 5.67 7.14 3.23
CA ASN A 94 6.19 6.43 2.06
C ASN A 94 6.08 4.91 2.25
N THR A 95 6.55 4.12 1.28
CA THR A 95 6.50 2.65 1.31
C THR A 95 7.18 2.07 2.56
N ALA A 96 8.31 2.62 2.99
CA ALA A 96 8.99 2.15 4.20
C ALA A 96 8.16 2.38 5.47
N ASP A 97 7.56 3.56 5.62
CA ASP A 97 6.65 3.86 6.74
C ASP A 97 5.47 2.88 6.77
N THR A 98 4.92 2.56 5.60
CA THR A 98 3.79 1.65 5.48
C THR A 98 4.17 0.21 5.90
N PHE A 99 5.34 -0.28 5.51
CA PHE A 99 5.82 -1.60 5.92
C PHE A 99 6.12 -1.67 7.42
N LEU A 100 6.74 -0.63 7.99
CA LEU A 100 6.98 -0.54 9.42
C LEU A 100 5.67 -0.51 10.21
N PHE A 101 4.72 0.28 9.76
CA PHE A 101 3.41 0.38 10.41
C PHE A 101 2.62 -0.92 10.35
N TRP A 102 2.62 -1.61 9.19
CA TRP A 102 2.02 -2.93 9.07
C TRP A 102 2.67 -3.94 10.02
N GLN A 103 4.00 -3.95 10.09
CA GLN A 103 4.74 -4.82 10.99
C GLN A 103 4.35 -4.60 12.45
N ASP A 104 4.25 -3.33 12.88
CA ASP A 104 3.87 -2.97 14.24
C ASP A 104 2.42 -3.37 14.57
N LYS A 105 1.49 -3.10 13.66
CA LYS A 105 0.06 -3.26 13.92
C LYS A 105 -0.49 -4.65 13.63
N LYS A 106 0.07 -5.37 12.67
CA LYS A 106 -0.54 -6.59 12.13
C LYS A 106 0.37 -7.80 12.02
N ALA A 107 1.66 -7.62 11.81
CA ALA A 107 2.57 -8.74 11.59
C ALA A 107 3.17 -9.24 12.89
N ALA A 108 2.40 -9.85 13.74
CA ALA A 108 2.98 -10.51 14.91
C ALA A 108 4.04 -11.54 14.50
N GLY A 109 5.28 -11.41 15.02
CA GLY A 109 6.36 -12.36 14.82
C GLY A 109 7.21 -12.14 13.56
N THR A 110 8.01 -13.15 13.25
CA THR A 110 9.00 -13.18 12.16
C THR A 110 8.76 -14.39 11.25
N GLY A 111 9.52 -14.52 10.15
CA GLY A 111 9.51 -15.71 9.31
C GLY A 111 8.28 -15.88 8.41
N LYS A 112 7.47 -14.86 8.22
CA LYS A 112 6.32 -14.90 7.30
C LYS A 112 6.77 -14.92 5.85
N ARG A 113 5.95 -15.51 4.99
CA ARG A 113 6.05 -15.36 3.53
C ARG A 113 5.10 -14.28 3.09
N ILE A 114 5.62 -13.26 2.44
CA ILE A 114 4.87 -12.06 2.05
C ILE A 114 4.95 -11.89 0.53
N LEU A 115 3.78 -11.84 -0.11
CA LEU A 115 3.65 -11.48 -1.50
C LEU A 115 3.11 -10.05 -1.59
N ILE A 116 3.88 -9.16 -2.19
CA ILE A 116 3.48 -7.79 -2.47
C ILE A 116 2.99 -7.71 -3.92
N VAL A 117 1.80 -7.19 -4.11
CA VAL A 117 1.20 -6.99 -5.44
C VAL A 117 1.10 -5.49 -5.70
N THR A 118 1.66 -5.04 -6.81
CA THR A 118 1.68 -3.61 -7.16
C THR A 118 1.67 -3.40 -8.67
N SER A 119 1.64 -2.15 -9.14
CA SER A 119 1.85 -1.87 -10.56
C SER A 119 3.30 -2.16 -10.97
N GLN A 120 3.50 -2.68 -12.18
CA GLN A 120 4.80 -3.14 -12.67
C GLN A 120 5.93 -2.10 -12.50
N ILE A 121 5.63 -0.83 -12.70
CA ILE A 121 6.61 0.26 -12.55
C ILE A 121 7.20 0.36 -11.14
N TYR A 122 6.43 0.02 -10.11
CA TYR A 122 6.84 0.17 -8.70
C TYR A 122 7.55 -1.06 -8.13
N VAL A 123 7.55 -2.18 -8.86
CA VAL A 123 8.13 -3.46 -8.39
C VAL A 123 9.57 -3.31 -7.91
N PRO A 124 10.50 -2.69 -8.67
CA PRO A 124 11.90 -2.64 -8.25
C PRO A 124 12.10 -1.88 -6.93
N TYR A 125 11.43 -0.73 -6.78
CA TYR A 125 11.54 0.08 -5.57
C TYR A 125 10.87 -0.62 -4.37
N GLN A 126 9.66 -1.12 -4.54
CA GLN A 126 8.93 -1.78 -3.44
C GLN A 126 9.60 -3.08 -3.01
N GLN A 127 10.17 -3.86 -3.94
CA GLN A 127 10.94 -5.05 -3.59
C GLN A 127 12.16 -4.70 -2.74
N LEU A 128 12.92 -3.67 -3.10
CA LEU A 128 14.09 -3.24 -2.32
C LEU A 128 13.71 -2.76 -0.92
N GLU A 129 12.68 -1.95 -0.79
CA GLU A 129 12.19 -1.49 0.52
C GLU A 129 11.64 -2.66 1.35
N ALA A 130 10.93 -3.60 0.72
CA ALA A 130 10.43 -4.79 1.39
C ALA A 130 11.56 -5.69 1.90
N VAL A 131 12.59 -5.95 1.08
CA VAL A 131 13.78 -6.70 1.51
C VAL A 131 14.46 -5.98 2.66
N ARG A 132 14.67 -4.67 2.56
CA ARG A 132 15.36 -3.88 3.59
C ARG A 132 14.60 -3.86 4.91
N ILE A 133 13.29 -3.61 4.89
CA ILE A 133 12.47 -3.51 6.09
C ILE A 133 12.01 -4.88 6.55
N LEU A 134 11.21 -5.56 5.75
CA LEU A 134 10.53 -6.78 6.17
C LEU A 134 11.48 -7.99 6.18
N GLY A 135 12.39 -8.07 5.20
CA GLY A 135 13.36 -9.16 5.11
C GLY A 135 14.47 -9.03 6.14
N MET A 136 15.27 -7.96 6.06
CA MET A 136 16.51 -7.84 6.85
C MET A 136 16.25 -7.50 8.33
N GLN A 137 15.24 -6.67 8.63
CA GLN A 137 14.97 -6.26 10.02
C GLN A 137 14.08 -7.27 10.76
N TYR A 138 13.13 -7.92 10.06
CA TYR A 138 12.14 -8.79 10.69
C TYR A 138 12.20 -10.26 10.23
N GLY A 139 13.11 -10.61 9.31
CA GLY A 139 13.35 -12.00 8.90
C GLY A 139 12.23 -12.61 8.08
N HIS A 140 11.42 -11.79 7.39
CA HIS A 140 10.39 -12.30 6.48
C HIS A 140 10.98 -12.67 5.11
N SER A 141 10.37 -13.65 4.44
CA SER A 141 10.60 -13.92 3.02
C SER A 141 9.65 -13.06 2.20
N VAL A 142 10.17 -12.19 1.35
CA VAL A 142 9.38 -11.22 0.60
C VAL A 142 9.57 -11.37 -0.90
N GLU A 143 8.48 -11.32 -1.65
CA GLU A 143 8.45 -11.30 -3.10
C GLU A 143 7.49 -10.20 -3.56
N THR A 144 7.86 -9.45 -4.59
CA THR A 144 7.01 -8.42 -5.17
C THR A 144 6.71 -8.75 -6.62
N ILE A 145 5.44 -8.77 -6.98
CA ILE A 145 4.97 -8.96 -8.35
C ILE A 145 4.21 -7.72 -8.82
N GLY A 146 4.29 -7.46 -10.12
CA GLY A 146 3.58 -6.38 -10.77
C GLY A 146 2.48 -6.90 -11.67
N PHE A 147 1.33 -6.25 -11.68
CA PHE A 147 0.35 -6.46 -12.72
C PHE A 147 0.72 -5.63 -13.95
N PRO A 148 0.47 -6.16 -15.17
CA PRO A 148 0.87 -5.50 -16.41
C PRO A 148 0.09 -4.20 -16.62
N ARG A 149 0.68 -3.30 -17.41
CA ARG A 149 0.13 -1.96 -17.69
C ARG A 149 -1.29 -2.01 -18.24
N GLU A 150 -1.57 -2.95 -19.10
CA GLU A 150 -2.86 -3.15 -19.75
C GLU A 150 -4.01 -3.47 -18.78
N TRP A 151 -3.68 -3.95 -17.58
CA TRP A 151 -4.65 -4.19 -16.52
C TRP A 151 -4.93 -2.94 -15.67
N SER A 152 -4.13 -1.88 -15.86
CA SER A 152 -4.29 -0.63 -15.12
C SER A 152 -5.48 0.21 -15.60
N GLY A 153 -6.18 -0.22 -16.64
CA GLY A 153 -7.34 0.49 -17.19
C GLY A 153 -7.01 1.95 -17.54
N ASN A 154 -7.88 2.87 -17.14
CA ASN A 154 -7.72 4.30 -17.37
C ASN A 154 -6.53 4.92 -16.59
N MET A 155 -5.96 4.21 -15.63
CA MET A 155 -4.78 4.65 -14.86
C MET A 155 -3.46 4.45 -15.63
N SER A 156 -3.49 3.83 -16.80
CA SER A 156 -2.29 3.61 -17.65
C SER A 156 -1.57 4.92 -18.03
N GLY A 157 -2.29 6.04 -18.09
CA GLY A 157 -1.73 7.37 -18.34
C GLY A 157 -0.78 7.89 -17.25
N LEU A 158 -0.80 7.30 -16.04
CA LEU A 158 0.11 7.67 -14.96
C LEU A 158 1.53 7.09 -15.16
N GLN A 159 1.71 6.11 -16.05
CA GLN A 159 3.01 5.51 -16.32
C GLN A 159 3.75 6.26 -17.44
N THR A 160 4.11 7.51 -17.16
CA THR A 160 4.90 8.35 -18.06
C THR A 160 6.40 8.09 -17.93
N ALA A 161 7.18 8.53 -18.91
CA ALA A 161 8.65 8.48 -18.82
C ALA A 161 9.19 9.18 -17.56
N ALA A 162 8.56 10.29 -17.15
CA ALA A 162 8.92 10.99 -15.91
C ALA A 162 8.72 10.11 -14.68
N ASN A 163 7.62 9.36 -14.61
CA ASN A 163 7.36 8.44 -13.50
C ASN A 163 8.39 7.30 -13.46
N TYR A 164 8.77 6.74 -14.62
CA TYR A 164 9.83 5.73 -14.68
C TYR A 164 11.18 6.27 -14.19
N LEU A 165 11.55 7.49 -14.57
CA LEU A 165 12.79 8.13 -14.09
C LEU A 165 12.74 8.40 -12.58
N GLN A 166 11.59 8.80 -12.06
CA GLN A 166 11.39 8.97 -10.62
C GLN A 166 11.56 7.64 -9.87
N GLU A 167 10.99 6.55 -10.40
CA GLU A 167 11.14 5.23 -9.78
C GLU A 167 12.57 4.72 -9.83
N ILE A 168 13.29 4.91 -10.94
CA ILE A 168 14.73 4.59 -11.03
C ILE A 168 15.51 5.36 -9.95
N ARG A 169 15.22 6.64 -9.77
CA ARG A 169 15.84 7.45 -8.70
C ARG A 169 15.54 6.86 -7.32
N SER A 170 14.29 6.47 -7.07
CA SER A 170 13.87 5.86 -5.80
C SER A 170 14.60 4.54 -5.55
N VAL A 171 14.74 3.70 -6.57
CA VAL A 171 15.52 2.45 -6.52
C VAL A 171 16.98 2.72 -6.12
N LEU A 172 17.65 3.68 -6.80
CA LEU A 172 19.04 4.03 -6.51
C LEU A 172 19.22 4.58 -5.08
N GLN A 173 18.27 5.37 -4.59
CA GLN A 173 18.28 5.86 -3.21
C GLN A 173 18.07 4.73 -2.19
N SER A 174 17.20 3.78 -2.50
CA SER A 174 16.98 2.60 -1.65
C SER A 174 18.20 1.69 -1.61
N MET A 175 18.84 1.45 -2.75
CA MET A 175 20.09 0.68 -2.81
C MET A 175 21.20 1.27 -1.94
N LYS A 176 21.35 2.61 -1.91
CA LYS A 176 22.31 3.28 -1.02
C LYS A 176 22.07 3.05 0.47
N LYS A 177 20.85 2.70 0.87
CA LYS A 177 20.52 2.41 2.27
C LYS A 177 20.83 0.95 2.65
N LEU A 178 21.10 0.10 1.66
CA LEU A 178 21.48 -1.30 1.86
C LEU A 178 22.99 -1.49 1.99
N LEU A 179 23.77 -0.50 1.55
CA LEU A 179 25.24 -0.45 1.65
C LEU A 179 25.69 0.23 2.94
#